data_5a312f2bd3931b1c484bcbcc5d3c262a
#
_entry.id   5a312f2bd3931b1c484bcbcc5d3c262a
#
_cell.length_a   1.000
_cell.length_b   1.000
_cell.length_c   1.000
_cell.angle_alpha   90.00
_cell.angle_beta   90.00
_cell.angle_gamma   90.00
#
_symmetry.space_group_name_H-M   'P 1'
#
loop_
_entity.id
_entity.type
_entity.pdbx_description
1 polymer ?
#
loop_
_entity_poly.entity_id
_entity_poly.type
_entity_poly.pdbx_seq_one_letter_code
_entity_poly.pdbx_strand_id
1 'polypeptide(L)'
;MFASFITFAGVWNNAQRIPVGVGVADTTGNIVLTDSTRITLAPGYYCISYQVSSMLADAGYMQITPVYNGSSHIEYGIYFWTANARSSAFGASSLIVEVPQSTTLFLYFNSNTRAQEGTVTMVIFKLNRPV
;
A
#
# COMPACT_ATOMS: atom_id res chain seq x y z
N MET A 1 17.80 4.99 6.20
CA MET A 1 16.74 4.04 6.62
C MET A 1 15.62 4.12 5.60
N PHE A 2 15.60 3.15 4.74
CA PHE A 2 14.65 3.13 3.63
C PHE A 2 14.41 1.70 3.16
N ALA A 3 13.27 1.48 2.49
CA ALA A 3 12.94 0.21 1.87
C ALA A 3 12.01 0.44 0.68
N SER A 4 11.96 -0.50 -0.24
CA SER A 4 10.96 -0.54 -1.27
C SER A 4 10.26 -1.89 -1.31
N PHE A 5 9.00 -1.86 -1.72
CA PHE A 5 8.14 -3.03 -1.81
C PHE A 5 7.44 -3.05 -3.15
N ILE A 6 7.24 -4.23 -3.69
CA ILE A 6 6.66 -4.37 -5.02
C ILE A 6 5.68 -5.55 -5.06
N THR A 7 4.69 -5.43 -5.93
CA THR A 7 3.81 -6.52 -6.34
C THR A 7 3.69 -6.48 -7.85
N PHE A 8 3.71 -7.65 -8.47
CA PHE A 8 3.56 -7.77 -9.93
C PHE A 8 2.57 -8.88 -10.25
N ALA A 9 1.68 -8.63 -11.22
CA ALA A 9 0.69 -9.59 -11.70
C ALA A 9 -0.24 -10.12 -10.57
N GLY A 10 -0.60 -9.26 -9.63
CA GLY A 10 -1.50 -9.61 -8.53
C GLY A 10 -2.92 -9.81 -8.99
N VAL A 11 -3.65 -10.70 -8.29
CA VAL A 11 -5.10 -10.89 -8.45
C VAL A 11 -5.73 -10.59 -7.11
N TRP A 12 -6.64 -9.61 -7.09
CA TRP A 12 -7.22 -9.15 -5.83
C TRP A 12 -8.75 -9.19 -5.87
N ASN A 13 -9.34 -9.63 -4.77
CA ASN A 13 -10.78 -9.63 -4.57
C ASN A 13 -11.14 -8.58 -3.51
N ASN A 14 -12.41 -8.16 -3.50
CA ASN A 14 -12.88 -7.20 -2.51
C ASN A 14 -12.56 -7.62 -1.09
N ALA A 15 -12.21 -6.63 -0.27
CA ALA A 15 -11.97 -6.80 1.16
C ALA A 15 -10.76 -7.70 1.45
N GLN A 16 -9.63 -7.43 0.80
CA GLN A 16 -8.38 -8.15 1.10
C GLN A 16 -7.21 -7.19 1.26
N ARG A 17 -6.23 -7.62 2.05
CA ARG A 17 -4.93 -6.95 2.11
C ARG A 17 -4.13 -7.31 0.87
N ILE A 18 -3.40 -6.32 0.33
CA ILE A 18 -2.59 -6.54 -0.87
C ILE A 18 -1.26 -7.16 -0.46
N PRO A 19 -0.93 -8.36 -0.96
CA PRO A 19 0.39 -8.93 -0.73
C PRO A 19 1.48 -8.12 -1.44
N VAL A 20 2.62 -7.96 -0.78
CA VAL A 20 3.79 -7.28 -1.35
C VAL A 20 5.05 -8.11 -1.08
N GLY A 21 6.05 -7.90 -1.90
CA GLY A 21 7.38 -8.46 -1.69
C GLY A 21 8.40 -7.34 -1.50
N VAL A 22 9.57 -7.68 -1.00
CA VAL A 22 10.65 -6.73 -0.79
C VAL A 22 11.37 -6.47 -2.10
N GLY A 23 11.49 -5.19 -2.48
CA GLY A 23 12.35 -4.77 -3.57
C GLY A 23 13.76 -4.49 -3.04
N VAL A 24 13.90 -3.44 -2.22
CA VAL A 24 15.14 -3.13 -1.51
C VAL A 24 14.85 -3.18 -0.01
N ALA A 25 15.58 -4.02 0.71
CA ALA A 25 15.38 -4.19 2.14
C ALA A 25 16.02 -3.05 2.94
N ASP A 26 15.34 -2.64 4.01
CA ASP A 26 15.97 -1.80 5.03
C ASP A 26 16.92 -2.66 5.88
N THR A 27 18.12 -2.17 6.09
CA THR A 27 19.14 -2.90 6.84
C THR A 27 19.22 -2.48 8.31
N THR A 28 18.37 -1.54 8.74
CA THR A 28 18.42 -0.98 10.10
C THR A 28 17.39 -1.61 11.04
N GLY A 29 16.48 -2.44 10.53
CA GLY A 29 15.40 -3.04 11.32
C GLY A 29 14.24 -2.10 11.60
N ASN A 30 14.21 -0.92 11.02
CA ASN A 30 13.13 0.05 11.23
C ASN A 30 11.91 -0.23 10.34
N ILE A 31 12.14 -0.84 9.17
CA ILE A 31 11.10 -1.11 8.18
C ILE A 31 11.24 -2.56 7.75
N VAL A 32 10.35 -3.43 8.22
CA VAL A 32 10.48 -4.88 8.03
C VAL A 32 9.18 -5.47 7.52
N LEU A 33 9.25 -6.23 6.43
CA LEU A 33 8.10 -7.02 5.98
C LEU A 33 7.97 -8.24 6.91
N THR A 34 6.93 -8.26 7.75
CA THR A 34 6.76 -9.30 8.76
C THR A 34 5.88 -10.46 8.32
N ASP A 35 5.03 -10.24 7.32
CA ASP A 35 4.33 -11.31 6.61
C ASP A 35 4.06 -10.83 5.18
N SER A 36 3.31 -11.62 4.39
CA SER A 36 3.11 -11.30 2.97
C SER A 36 2.36 -9.99 2.71
N THR A 37 1.71 -9.41 3.72
CA THR A 37 0.89 -8.20 3.54
C THR A 37 1.26 -7.06 4.47
N ARG A 38 2.00 -7.31 5.55
CA ARG A 38 2.21 -6.33 6.62
C ARG A 38 3.67 -5.93 6.74
N ILE A 39 3.89 -4.62 6.79
CA ILE A 39 5.19 -4.01 7.00
C ILE A 39 5.18 -3.44 8.42
N THR A 40 6.13 -3.85 9.25
CA THR A 40 6.28 -3.32 10.60
C THR A 40 7.21 -2.11 10.58
N LEU A 41 6.73 -1.00 11.15
CA LEU A 41 7.48 0.24 11.29
C LEU A 41 7.83 0.47 12.76
N ALA A 42 9.10 0.69 13.05
CA ALA A 42 9.56 1.10 14.37
C ALA A 42 9.11 2.55 14.64
N PRO A 43 9.11 3.01 15.91
CA PRO A 43 8.75 4.40 16.20
C PRO A 43 9.58 5.40 15.41
N GLY A 44 8.95 6.46 14.91
CA GLY A 44 9.59 7.49 14.11
C GLY A 44 8.63 8.17 13.16
N TYR A 45 9.19 9.01 12.28
CA TYR A 45 8.46 9.65 11.20
C TYR A 45 8.89 9.02 9.88
N TYR A 46 7.93 8.80 8.99
CA TYR A 46 8.18 8.13 7.71
C TYR A 46 7.55 8.89 6.57
N CYS A 47 8.26 8.97 5.45
CA CYS A 47 7.69 9.39 4.18
C CYS A 47 7.39 8.14 3.37
N ILE A 48 6.13 7.97 2.97
CA ILE A 48 5.66 6.82 2.23
C ILE A 48 5.08 7.31 0.92
N SER A 49 5.55 6.74 -0.19
CA SER A 49 4.97 6.97 -1.51
C SER A 49 4.59 5.64 -2.11
N TYR A 50 3.38 5.53 -2.63
CA TYR A 50 2.97 4.29 -3.27
C TYR A 50 2.10 4.57 -4.49
N GLN A 51 2.12 3.65 -5.41
CA GLN A 51 1.24 3.64 -6.57
C GLN A 51 0.72 2.23 -6.80
N VAL A 52 -0.53 2.15 -7.22
CA VAL A 52 -1.22 0.89 -7.44
C VAL A 52 -1.94 0.97 -8.77
N SER A 53 -1.80 -0.07 -9.57
CA SER A 53 -2.57 -0.23 -10.79
C SER A 53 -3.12 -1.65 -10.87
N SER A 54 -4.25 -1.80 -11.52
CA SER A 54 -4.84 -3.10 -11.78
C SER A 54 -5.82 -3.01 -12.94
N MET A 55 -6.15 -4.15 -13.54
CA MET A 55 -7.24 -4.23 -14.51
C MET A 55 -8.47 -4.73 -13.80
N LEU A 56 -9.55 -3.95 -13.83
CA LEU A 56 -10.83 -4.35 -13.27
C LEU A 56 -11.58 -5.22 -14.27
N ALA A 57 -12.09 -6.35 -13.81
CA ALA A 57 -12.81 -7.29 -14.70
C ALA A 57 -14.06 -6.67 -15.30
N ASP A 58 -14.79 -5.89 -14.51
CA ASP A 58 -16.03 -5.19 -14.93
C ASP A 58 -15.87 -3.70 -14.64
N ALA A 59 -16.76 -2.88 -15.21
CA ALA A 59 -16.85 -1.47 -14.87
C ALA A 59 -17.09 -1.34 -13.35
N GLY A 60 -16.29 -0.49 -12.70
CA GLY A 60 -16.39 -0.37 -11.25
C GLY A 60 -15.28 0.50 -10.66
N TYR A 61 -15.02 0.32 -9.39
CA TYR A 61 -14.05 1.14 -8.69
C TYR A 61 -12.91 0.29 -8.11
N MET A 62 -11.78 0.96 -7.93
CA MET A 62 -10.64 0.47 -7.15
C MET A 62 -10.41 1.42 -6.00
N GLN A 63 -10.49 0.93 -4.78
CA GLN A 63 -10.17 1.70 -3.59
C GLN A 63 -9.03 1.04 -2.84
N ILE A 64 -7.98 1.81 -2.59
CA ILE A 64 -6.81 1.36 -1.84
C ILE A 64 -6.72 2.24 -0.60
N THR A 65 -6.67 1.62 0.57
CA THR A 65 -6.63 2.33 1.85
C THR A 65 -5.41 1.89 2.63
N PRO A 66 -4.49 2.82 2.97
CA PRO A 66 -3.41 2.49 3.89
C PRO A 66 -3.95 2.37 5.31
N VAL A 67 -3.50 1.33 6.00
CA VAL A 67 -3.87 1.06 7.40
C VAL A 67 -2.59 1.05 8.23
N TYR A 68 -2.52 1.93 9.21
CA TYR A 68 -1.39 2.01 10.14
C TYR A 68 -1.85 2.66 11.43
N ASN A 69 -1.06 2.52 12.49
CA ASN A 69 -1.41 2.99 13.84
C ASN A 69 -2.79 2.47 14.28
N GLY A 70 -3.18 1.27 13.83
CA GLY A 70 -4.43 0.63 14.17
C GLY A 70 -5.67 1.23 13.51
N SER A 71 -5.52 2.08 12.50
CA SER A 71 -6.65 2.77 11.85
C SER A 71 -6.50 2.83 10.34
N SER A 72 -7.64 2.82 9.64
CA SER A 72 -7.70 3.04 8.20
C SER A 72 -7.60 4.54 7.91
N HIS A 73 -6.83 4.88 6.87
CA HIS A 73 -6.59 6.27 6.48
C HIS A 73 -7.03 6.53 5.05
N ILE A 74 -8.34 6.67 4.88
CA ILE A 74 -8.95 6.94 3.55
C ILE A 74 -8.42 8.24 2.95
N GLU A 75 -8.10 9.22 3.79
CA GLU A 75 -7.59 10.53 3.34
C GLU A 75 -6.29 10.44 2.54
N TYR A 76 -5.53 9.34 2.69
CA TYR A 76 -4.32 9.08 1.93
C TYR A 76 -4.49 7.92 0.95
N GLY A 77 -5.72 7.53 0.69
CA GLY A 77 -6.05 6.41 -0.17
C GLY A 77 -6.20 6.79 -1.64
N ILE A 78 -6.46 5.77 -2.43
CA ILE A 78 -6.75 5.87 -3.86
C ILE A 78 -8.19 5.48 -4.07
N TYR A 79 -8.90 6.23 -4.92
CA TYR A 79 -10.26 5.91 -5.31
C TYR A 79 -10.43 6.22 -6.79
N PHE A 80 -10.62 5.18 -7.60
CA PHE A 80 -10.63 5.28 -9.05
C PHE A 80 -11.80 4.50 -9.64
N TRP A 81 -12.59 5.13 -10.51
CA TRP A 81 -13.70 4.51 -11.21
C TRP A 81 -13.36 4.24 -12.67
N THR A 82 -13.77 3.08 -13.17
CA THR A 82 -13.70 2.74 -14.58
C THR A 82 -15.10 2.66 -15.17
N ALA A 83 -15.25 3.07 -16.43
CA ALA A 83 -16.54 3.11 -17.10
C ALA A 83 -16.83 1.84 -17.92
N ASN A 84 -15.80 1.05 -18.21
CA ASN A 84 -15.90 -0.13 -19.07
C ASN A 84 -15.28 -1.35 -18.41
N ALA A 85 -15.73 -2.54 -18.81
CA ALA A 85 -15.11 -3.78 -18.41
C ALA A 85 -13.67 -3.86 -18.92
N ARG A 86 -12.80 -4.57 -18.18
CA ARG A 86 -11.41 -4.83 -18.52
C ARG A 86 -10.61 -3.54 -18.70
N SER A 87 -10.89 -2.56 -17.88
CA SER A 87 -10.21 -1.27 -17.88
C SER A 87 -9.19 -1.20 -16.77
N SER A 88 -8.10 -0.48 -17.04
CA SER A 88 -7.05 -0.25 -16.05
C SER A 88 -7.46 0.87 -15.09
N ALA A 89 -7.30 0.61 -13.80
CA ALA A 89 -7.40 1.60 -12.74
C ALA A 89 -6.00 1.90 -12.22
N PHE A 90 -5.75 3.14 -11.86
CA PHE A 90 -4.44 3.58 -11.41
C PHE A 90 -4.59 4.71 -10.39
N GLY A 91 -3.70 4.71 -9.41
CA GLY A 91 -3.59 5.84 -8.49
C GLY A 91 -2.26 5.86 -7.79
N ALA A 92 -1.95 6.99 -7.20
CA ALA A 92 -0.73 7.20 -6.43
C ALA A 92 -1.02 8.12 -5.26
N SER A 93 -0.27 7.97 -4.18
CA SER A 93 -0.40 8.80 -2.99
C SER A 93 0.95 8.92 -2.29
N SER A 94 1.14 10.02 -1.59
CA SER A 94 2.30 10.26 -0.73
C SER A 94 1.83 10.82 0.59
N LEU A 95 2.45 10.36 1.68
CA LEU A 95 2.07 10.78 3.02
C LEU A 95 3.28 10.78 3.96
N ILE A 96 3.21 11.61 4.98
CA ILE A 96 4.14 11.56 6.10
C ILE A 96 3.37 11.00 7.30
N VAL A 97 3.94 9.98 7.92
CA VAL A 97 3.31 9.25 9.01
C VAL A 97 4.12 9.44 10.28
N GLU A 98 3.45 9.80 11.37
CA GLU A 98 4.03 9.73 12.71
C GLU A 98 3.71 8.36 13.31
N VAL A 99 4.75 7.63 13.72
CA VAL A 99 4.62 6.32 14.36
C VAL A 99 5.12 6.45 15.78
N PRO A 100 4.24 6.72 16.77
CA PRO A 100 4.67 6.88 18.17
C PRO A 100 5.04 5.56 18.83
N GLN A 101 4.40 4.46 18.41
CA GLN A 101 4.71 3.10 18.87
C GLN A 101 4.77 2.21 17.64
N SER A 102 5.58 1.15 17.70
CA SER A 102 5.69 0.21 16.60
C SER A 102 4.31 -0.18 16.06
N THR A 103 4.14 -0.12 14.76
CA THR A 103 2.88 -0.39 14.08
C THR A 103 3.08 -1.26 12.85
N THR A 104 2.00 -1.86 12.37
CA THR A 104 2.00 -2.51 11.06
C THR A 104 1.30 -1.63 10.04
N LEU A 105 1.87 -1.57 8.84
CA LEU A 105 1.31 -0.88 7.68
C LEU A 105 0.91 -1.91 6.65
N PHE A 106 -0.28 -1.78 6.10
CA PHE A 106 -0.68 -2.55 4.91
C PHE A 106 -1.63 -1.73 4.05
N LEU A 107 -1.76 -2.14 2.80
CA LEU A 107 -2.73 -1.57 1.86
C LEU A 107 -3.93 -2.50 1.76
N TYR A 108 -5.11 -1.96 1.93
CA TYR A 108 -6.36 -2.71 1.87
C TYR A 108 -7.08 -2.42 0.56
N PHE A 109 -7.51 -3.47 -0.11
CA PHE A 109 -8.18 -3.39 -1.42
C PHE A 109 -9.67 -3.57 -1.26
N ASN A 110 -10.45 -2.60 -1.79
CA ASN A 110 -11.89 -2.70 -1.94
C ASN A 110 -12.29 -2.41 -3.39
N SER A 111 -13.26 -3.16 -3.88
CA SER A 111 -13.80 -2.99 -5.23
C SER A 111 -15.14 -3.71 -5.31
N ASN A 112 -15.99 -3.30 -6.24
CA ASN A 112 -17.19 -4.03 -6.58
C ASN A 112 -16.94 -5.10 -7.67
N THR A 113 -15.69 -5.30 -8.07
CA THR A 113 -15.29 -6.28 -9.08
C THR A 113 -13.92 -6.83 -8.78
N ARG A 114 -13.54 -7.94 -9.41
CA ARG A 114 -12.23 -8.54 -9.25
C ARG A 114 -11.19 -7.75 -10.03
N ALA A 115 -10.01 -7.59 -9.46
CA ALA A 115 -8.87 -6.98 -10.11
C ALA A 115 -7.82 -8.05 -10.46
N GLN A 116 -7.17 -7.89 -11.60
CA GLN A 116 -6.05 -8.73 -12.03
C GLN A 116 -4.94 -7.85 -12.61
N GLU A 117 -3.79 -8.45 -12.89
CA GLU A 117 -2.60 -7.73 -13.34
C GLU A 117 -2.25 -6.58 -12.37
N GLY A 118 -2.44 -6.83 -11.09
CA GLY A 118 -2.20 -5.85 -10.04
C GLY A 118 -0.72 -5.57 -9.87
N THR A 119 -0.39 -4.29 -9.75
CA THR A 119 0.99 -3.83 -9.56
C THR A 119 1.01 -2.83 -8.43
N VAL A 120 1.94 -3.01 -7.49
CA VAL A 120 2.21 -2.05 -6.43
C VAL A 120 3.68 -1.68 -6.49
N THR A 121 3.96 -0.41 -6.37
CA THR A 121 5.30 0.10 -6.09
C THR A 121 5.20 1.00 -4.87
N MET A 122 5.99 0.70 -3.85
CA MET A 122 6.00 1.48 -2.61
C MET A 122 7.43 1.75 -2.18
N VAL A 123 7.69 2.99 -1.78
CA VAL A 123 8.96 3.37 -1.16
C VAL A 123 8.67 3.98 0.19
N ILE A 124 9.50 3.65 1.18
CA ILE A 124 9.38 4.14 2.55
C ILE A 124 10.74 4.67 2.99
N PHE A 125 10.77 5.91 3.43
CA PHE A 125 11.95 6.55 4.02
C PHE A 125 11.65 6.92 5.46
N LYS A 126 12.50 6.50 6.40
CA LYS A 126 12.43 7.01 7.75
C LYS A 126 13.14 8.37 7.81
N LEU A 127 12.42 9.36 8.32
CA LEU A 127 12.92 10.72 8.42
C LEU A 127 13.76 10.90 9.68
N ASN A 128 14.72 11.83 9.63
CA ASN A 128 15.62 12.09 10.74
C ASN A 128 14.98 13.07 11.73
N ARG A 129 13.92 12.61 12.39
CA ARG A 129 13.20 13.37 13.41
C ARG A 129 12.75 12.41 14.51
N PRO A 130 13.08 12.64 15.77
CA PRO A 130 12.60 11.78 16.87
C PRO A 130 11.11 12.00 17.13
N VAL A 131 10.49 10.98 17.61
CA VAL A 131 9.07 11.06 18.09
C VAL A 131 9.02 11.61 19.51
#